data_dd0bc9f76fa83ec345a6f4332d2e329e
#
_entry.id   dd0bc9f76fa83ec345a6f4332d2e329e
#
_cell.length_a   1.000
_cell.length_b   1.000
_cell.length_c   1.000
_cell.angle_alpha   90.00
_cell.angle_beta   90.00
_cell.angle_gamma   90.00
#
_symmetry.space_group_name_H-M   'P 1'
#
loop_
_entity.id
_entity.type
_entity.pdbx_description
1 polymer ?
#
loop_
_entity_poly.entity_id
_entity_poly.type
_entity_poly.pdbx_seq_one_letter_code
_entity_poly.pdbx_strand_id
1 'polypeptide(L)'
;MRRGAALFIAFLYVATGAAWSGVTVTLHEFSDFPGWNGDDHTEAFRAFNASCGLVNDLEMEKLCAVSQSGPDARAFFESFFKPVRIENGEPPLFTGYYEPELFCSRTKTNRFRFPIYSKPPEVKEGRLWKTRAEIETRGVLSGRGLEIAYLDDPVDLMFLQIQGSGRIRLTDASTLRLGYSASNGHSYRSIGQELVRRGILNQHQASAAVIKNWVKTNPQADRRLQHQNTNYVFFREIQKLSPSKGPVGAMTVPLSELRSVAVDPKFIPLGSPVWVDKSGQFPLRRMAIAQDTGSKIKGAQRIDVFYGTGKDAGSLAAQIKDTGAVYVLLPVARALRLDHVGLER
;
A
#
# COMPACT_ATOMS: atom_id res chain seq x y z
N MET A 1 1.08 -51.88 48.63
CA MET A 1 0.55 -50.52 48.51
C MET A 1 1.70 -49.59 48.20
N ARG A 2 1.93 -49.24 46.96
CA ARG A 2 2.97 -48.30 46.51
C ARG A 2 2.25 -47.07 45.95
N ARG A 3 2.45 -45.93 46.63
CA ARG A 3 1.94 -44.62 46.19
C ARG A 3 2.91 -44.03 45.15
N GLY A 4 2.49 -43.89 43.92
CA GLY A 4 3.21 -43.17 42.89
C GLY A 4 2.95 -41.68 43.03
N ALA A 5 4.03 -40.89 43.19
CA ALA A 5 3.97 -39.44 43.15
C ALA A 5 4.03 -39.00 41.66
N ALA A 6 3.00 -38.31 41.20
CA ALA A 6 3.02 -37.64 39.90
C ALA A 6 3.72 -36.31 39.99
N LEU A 7 4.85 -36.21 39.30
CA LEU A 7 5.59 -34.95 39.12
C LEU A 7 4.86 -34.11 38.05
N PHE A 8 4.22 -33.01 38.44
CA PHE A 8 3.73 -31.97 37.51
C PHE A 8 4.94 -31.11 37.10
N ILE A 9 5.42 -31.28 35.88
CA ILE A 9 6.39 -30.37 35.25
C ILE A 9 5.55 -29.22 34.67
N ALA A 10 5.59 -28.06 35.34
CA ALA A 10 5.08 -26.81 34.81
C ALA A 10 6.04 -26.32 33.72
N PHE A 11 5.60 -26.39 32.46
CA PHE A 11 6.27 -25.71 31.36
C PHE A 11 6.05 -24.21 31.51
N LEU A 12 7.04 -23.48 31.98
CA LEU A 12 7.11 -22.03 31.83
C LEU A 12 7.30 -21.71 30.35
N TYR A 13 6.23 -21.23 29.69
CA TYR A 13 6.36 -20.57 28.43
C TYR A 13 7.05 -19.22 28.67
N VAL A 14 8.35 -19.18 28.51
CA VAL A 14 9.11 -17.93 28.34
C VAL A 14 8.79 -17.47 26.92
N ALA A 15 7.87 -16.51 26.79
CA ALA A 15 7.70 -15.76 25.56
C ALA A 15 9.00 -14.97 25.33
N THR A 16 9.91 -15.54 24.54
CA THR A 16 11.09 -14.82 24.05
C THR A 16 10.58 -13.74 23.10
N GLY A 17 10.42 -12.51 23.62
CA GLY A 17 10.26 -11.32 22.82
C GLY A 17 11.45 -11.24 21.86
N ALA A 18 11.19 -11.38 20.55
CA ALA A 18 12.21 -11.16 19.55
C ALA A 18 12.75 -9.74 19.73
N ALA A 19 14.01 -9.66 20.18
CA ALA A 19 14.70 -8.39 20.35
C ALA A 19 14.78 -7.70 18.99
N TRP A 20 14.17 -6.54 18.84
CA TRP A 20 14.25 -5.65 17.68
C TRP A 20 15.61 -4.94 17.72
N SER A 21 16.70 -5.66 17.47
CA SER A 21 18.03 -5.07 17.46
C SER A 21 18.10 -4.02 16.32
N GLY A 22 18.38 -2.75 16.69
CA GLY A 22 18.48 -1.65 15.74
C GLY A 22 17.17 -0.89 15.48
N VAL A 23 16.09 -1.15 16.22
CA VAL A 23 14.86 -0.33 16.17
C VAL A 23 14.85 0.60 17.38
N THR A 24 14.66 1.90 17.13
CA THR A 24 14.41 2.90 18.18
C THR A 24 12.95 3.30 18.20
N VAL A 25 12.42 3.54 19.37
CA VAL A 25 11.04 3.98 19.62
C VAL A 25 11.11 5.23 20.48
N THR A 26 10.47 6.31 20.03
CA THR A 26 10.44 7.59 20.74
C THR A 26 9.00 8.08 20.86
N LEU A 27 8.58 8.40 22.08
CA LEU A 27 7.29 9.02 22.34
C LEU A 27 7.31 10.51 22.03
N HIS A 28 6.21 11.03 21.53
CA HIS A 28 6.00 12.44 21.22
C HIS A 28 4.70 12.95 21.80
N GLU A 29 4.58 14.29 21.85
CA GLU A 29 3.33 14.96 22.18
C GLU A 29 2.67 15.52 20.91
N PHE A 30 1.36 15.68 20.91
CA PHE A 30 0.64 16.29 19.78
C PHE A 30 1.06 17.75 19.56
N SER A 31 1.49 18.44 20.61
CA SER A 31 2.07 19.79 20.53
C SER A 31 3.35 19.89 19.72
N ASP A 32 4.06 18.77 19.53
CA ASP A 32 5.32 18.72 18.75
C ASP A 32 5.05 18.78 17.23
N PHE A 33 3.79 18.65 16.80
CA PHE A 33 3.44 18.54 15.39
C PHE A 33 3.02 19.88 14.78
N PRO A 34 3.88 20.49 13.95
CA PRO A 34 3.46 21.66 13.20
C PRO A 34 2.25 21.35 12.32
N GLY A 35 1.20 22.14 12.45
CA GLY A 35 -0.03 21.99 11.67
C GLY A 35 -1.06 21.02 12.24
N TRP A 36 -0.79 20.35 13.36
CA TRP A 36 -1.77 19.46 14.02
C TRP A 36 -3.12 20.16 14.25
N ASN A 37 -3.09 21.35 14.81
CA ASN A 37 -4.31 22.12 15.10
C ASN A 37 -5.08 22.59 13.86
N GLY A 38 -4.46 22.62 12.72
CA GLY A 38 -5.05 23.07 11.44
C GLY A 38 -5.49 21.94 10.53
N ASP A 39 -5.26 20.67 10.90
CA ASP A 39 -5.69 19.53 10.09
C ASP A 39 -7.20 19.25 10.25
N ASP A 40 -7.84 18.77 9.20
CA ASP A 40 -9.22 18.26 9.27
C ASP A 40 -9.24 16.85 9.87
N HIS A 41 -9.25 16.77 11.19
CA HIS A 41 -9.31 15.51 11.91
C HIS A 41 -10.61 14.73 11.62
N THR A 42 -11.69 15.39 11.20
CA THR A 42 -12.95 14.73 10.86
C THR A 42 -12.81 13.83 9.65
N GLU A 43 -12.06 14.27 8.63
CA GLU A 43 -11.78 13.41 7.47
C GLU A 43 -10.96 12.17 7.85
N ALA A 44 -9.92 12.35 8.68
CA ALA A 44 -9.12 11.24 9.17
C ALA A 44 -9.95 10.28 10.05
N PHE A 45 -10.85 10.83 10.87
CA PHE A 45 -11.74 10.05 11.72
C PHE A 45 -12.75 9.23 10.91
N ARG A 46 -13.26 9.76 9.79
CA ARG A 46 -14.10 8.99 8.85
C ARG A 46 -13.31 7.83 8.23
N ALA A 47 -12.06 8.06 7.84
CA ALA A 47 -11.19 7.00 7.32
C ALA A 47 -10.88 5.95 8.41
N PHE A 48 -10.64 6.36 9.66
CA PHE A 48 -10.45 5.46 10.80
C PHE A 48 -11.69 4.59 11.01
N ASN A 49 -12.87 5.19 11.11
CA ASN A 49 -14.14 4.48 11.32
C ASN A 49 -14.47 3.50 10.20
N ALA A 50 -14.02 3.75 8.98
CA ALA A 50 -14.21 2.84 7.85
C ALA A 50 -13.48 1.51 8.02
N SER A 51 -12.39 1.47 8.79
CA SER A 51 -11.51 0.30 8.90
C SER A 51 -11.28 -0.21 10.33
N CYS A 52 -11.60 0.55 11.37
CA CYS A 52 -11.28 0.20 12.75
C CYS A 52 -11.91 -1.13 13.20
N GLY A 53 -13.12 -1.45 12.76
CA GLY A 53 -13.80 -2.71 13.04
C GLY A 53 -13.21 -3.94 12.33
N LEU A 54 -12.21 -3.76 11.45
CA LEU A 54 -11.50 -4.84 10.75
C LEU A 54 -10.15 -5.17 11.40
N VAL A 55 -9.77 -4.43 12.42
CA VAL A 55 -8.53 -4.67 13.17
C VAL A 55 -8.79 -5.73 14.22
N ASN A 56 -8.14 -6.88 14.11
CA ASN A 56 -8.23 -7.96 15.09
C ASN A 56 -7.27 -7.68 16.27
N ASP A 57 -7.66 -6.72 17.12
CA ASP A 57 -6.88 -6.25 18.27
C ASP A 57 -7.81 -5.67 19.33
N LEU A 58 -7.80 -6.23 20.53
CA LEU A 58 -8.73 -5.89 21.61
C LEU A 58 -8.67 -4.42 22.06
N GLU A 59 -7.50 -3.77 22.03
CA GLU A 59 -7.39 -2.35 22.38
C GLU A 59 -8.06 -1.50 21.29
N MET A 60 -7.79 -1.82 20.01
CA MET A 60 -8.40 -1.13 18.88
C MET A 60 -9.91 -1.38 18.77
N GLU A 61 -10.39 -2.58 19.07
CA GLU A 61 -11.82 -2.89 19.10
C GLU A 61 -12.58 -2.00 20.09
N LYS A 62 -12.03 -1.81 21.30
CA LYS A 62 -12.61 -0.90 22.31
C LYS A 62 -12.64 0.55 21.80
N LEU A 63 -11.56 1.02 21.20
CA LEU A 63 -11.48 2.38 20.65
C LEU A 63 -12.40 2.56 19.45
N CYS A 64 -12.57 1.53 18.62
CA CYS A 64 -13.56 1.53 17.54
C CYS A 64 -14.99 1.67 18.10
N ALA A 65 -15.33 0.95 19.17
CA ALA A 65 -16.63 1.09 19.81
C ALA A 65 -16.87 2.52 20.36
N VAL A 66 -15.85 3.13 20.99
CA VAL A 66 -15.93 4.52 21.45
C VAL A 66 -16.09 5.48 20.26
N SER A 67 -15.38 5.26 19.17
CA SER A 67 -15.47 6.15 18.00
C SER A 67 -16.87 6.16 17.36
N GLN A 68 -17.62 5.07 17.45
CA GLN A 68 -19.00 4.98 16.94
C GLN A 68 -20.00 5.84 17.73
N SER A 69 -19.66 6.28 18.96
CA SER A 69 -20.51 7.22 19.72
C SER A 69 -20.45 8.66 19.20
N GLY A 70 -19.60 8.95 18.17
CA GLY A 70 -19.51 10.25 17.52
C GLY A 70 -18.82 11.34 18.35
N PRO A 71 -17.71 11.05 19.04
CA PRO A 71 -16.97 12.07 19.78
C PRO A 71 -16.36 13.11 18.83
N ASP A 72 -15.90 14.25 19.39
CA ASP A 72 -15.05 15.16 18.64
C ASP A 72 -13.81 14.43 18.14
N ALA A 73 -13.54 14.54 16.83
CA ALA A 73 -12.52 13.75 16.16
C ALA A 73 -11.12 14.01 16.72
N ARG A 74 -10.77 15.28 16.95
CA ARG A 74 -9.47 15.66 17.49
C ARG A 74 -9.32 15.21 18.93
N ALA A 75 -10.30 15.49 19.78
CA ALA A 75 -10.30 15.09 21.17
C ALA A 75 -10.22 13.56 21.33
N PHE A 76 -10.84 12.80 20.44
CA PHE A 76 -10.73 11.35 20.39
C PHE A 76 -9.27 10.90 20.20
N PHE A 77 -8.58 11.41 19.17
CA PHE A 77 -7.20 11.01 18.93
C PHE A 77 -6.26 11.46 20.05
N GLU A 78 -6.40 12.68 20.55
CA GLU A 78 -5.57 13.19 21.64
C GLU A 78 -5.78 12.46 22.97
N SER A 79 -7.01 11.97 23.25
CA SER A 79 -7.32 11.29 24.50
C SER A 79 -6.93 9.82 24.52
N PHE A 80 -7.02 9.14 23.38
CA PHE A 80 -6.88 7.67 23.34
C PHE A 80 -5.59 7.18 22.69
N PHE A 81 -4.85 8.05 22.03
CA PHE A 81 -3.62 7.67 21.34
C PHE A 81 -2.42 8.49 21.81
N LYS A 82 -1.24 7.92 21.63
CA LYS A 82 0.05 8.58 21.87
C LYS A 82 0.87 8.47 20.59
N PRO A 83 1.42 9.59 20.08
CA PRO A 83 2.31 9.54 18.92
C PRO A 83 3.63 8.87 19.25
N VAL A 84 4.04 7.96 18.38
CA VAL A 84 5.28 7.18 18.52
C VAL A 84 6.04 7.23 17.21
N ARG A 85 7.30 7.62 17.27
CA ARG A 85 8.23 7.49 16.16
C ARG A 85 8.99 6.18 16.26
N ILE A 86 8.94 5.38 15.21
CA ILE A 86 9.65 4.11 15.11
C ILE A 86 10.70 4.26 14.01
N GLU A 87 11.96 3.95 14.29
CA GLU A 87 13.07 4.05 13.35
C GLU A 87 13.86 2.73 13.34
N ASN A 88 14.29 2.31 12.17
CA ASN A 88 15.05 1.07 11.96
C ASN A 88 16.42 1.33 11.29
N GLY A 89 16.92 2.55 11.36
CA GLY A 89 18.19 2.96 10.77
C GLY A 89 18.13 3.22 9.25
N GLU A 90 17.00 2.93 8.59
CA GLU A 90 16.81 3.27 7.18
C GLU A 90 16.34 4.72 7.02
N PRO A 91 16.78 5.43 5.98
CA PRO A 91 16.36 6.80 5.74
C PRO A 91 14.85 6.87 5.42
N PRO A 92 14.16 7.91 5.90
CA PRO A 92 12.75 8.12 5.57
C PRO A 92 12.53 8.28 4.06
N LEU A 93 11.49 7.62 3.55
CA LEU A 93 11.10 7.73 2.14
C LEU A 93 9.59 7.79 1.99
N PHE A 94 9.12 8.89 1.43
CA PHE A 94 7.73 9.15 1.10
C PHE A 94 7.53 9.15 -0.41
N THR A 95 6.55 8.39 -0.87
CA THR A 95 6.12 8.36 -2.28
C THR A 95 4.62 8.55 -2.38
N GLY A 96 4.11 8.64 -3.59
CA GLY A 96 2.69 8.72 -3.87
C GLY A 96 2.22 7.62 -4.80
N TYR A 97 0.99 7.16 -4.59
CA TYR A 97 0.30 6.28 -5.52
C TYR A 97 -1.14 6.78 -5.76
N TYR A 98 -1.77 6.24 -6.79
CA TYR A 98 -3.08 6.70 -7.24
C TYR A 98 -3.86 5.57 -7.91
N GLU A 99 -5.15 5.75 -8.11
CA GLU A 99 -5.97 4.86 -8.93
C GLU A 99 -5.99 5.35 -10.38
N PRO A 100 -5.37 4.64 -11.34
CA PRO A 100 -5.43 5.01 -12.75
C PRO A 100 -6.84 4.84 -13.32
N GLU A 101 -7.23 5.77 -14.20
CA GLU A 101 -8.38 5.62 -15.07
C GLU A 101 -7.90 5.25 -16.47
N LEU A 102 -8.35 4.10 -16.96
CA LEU A 102 -7.90 3.51 -18.22
C LEU A 102 -9.09 3.18 -19.14
N PHE A 103 -8.85 3.26 -20.44
CA PHE A 103 -9.85 2.91 -21.46
C PHE A 103 -9.57 1.51 -22.00
N CYS A 104 -10.56 0.62 -21.97
CA CYS A 104 -10.42 -0.80 -22.30
C CYS A 104 -11.59 -1.32 -23.14
N SER A 105 -11.41 -2.52 -23.67
CA SER A 105 -12.48 -3.32 -24.26
C SER A 105 -12.68 -4.61 -23.47
N ARG A 106 -13.91 -5.09 -23.34
CA ARG A 106 -14.20 -6.44 -22.82
C ARG A 106 -13.75 -7.54 -23.77
N THR A 107 -13.69 -7.23 -25.06
CA THR A 107 -13.28 -8.18 -26.09
C THR A 107 -11.98 -7.78 -26.73
N LYS A 108 -11.17 -8.77 -27.11
CA LYS A 108 -9.94 -8.54 -27.85
C LYS A 108 -10.24 -8.02 -29.26
N THR A 109 -9.54 -6.96 -29.66
CA THR A 109 -9.64 -6.35 -31.01
C THR A 109 -8.24 -6.08 -31.56
N ASN A 110 -8.13 -5.56 -32.79
CA ASN A 110 -6.86 -5.13 -33.34
C ASN A 110 -6.20 -4.00 -32.54
N ARG A 111 -6.99 -3.15 -31.87
CA ARG A 111 -6.53 -2.08 -31.00
C ARG A 111 -6.29 -2.58 -29.57
N PHE A 112 -7.30 -3.19 -28.96
CA PHE A 112 -7.24 -3.67 -27.57
C PHE A 112 -6.71 -5.09 -27.52
N ARG A 113 -5.41 -5.25 -27.25
CA ARG A 113 -4.68 -6.52 -27.38
C ARG A 113 -4.05 -7.04 -26.10
N PHE A 114 -3.89 -6.16 -25.09
CA PHE A 114 -3.14 -6.47 -23.87
C PHE A 114 -4.11 -6.84 -22.75
N PRO A 115 -4.21 -8.15 -22.40
CA PRO A 115 -5.22 -8.61 -21.44
C PRO A 115 -4.88 -8.26 -20.01
N ILE A 116 -5.89 -7.83 -19.28
CA ILE A 116 -5.90 -7.76 -17.81
C ILE A 116 -6.46 -9.09 -17.32
N TYR A 117 -5.66 -9.84 -16.56
CA TYR A 117 -6.05 -11.19 -16.12
C TYR A 117 -6.56 -11.23 -14.69
N SER A 118 -7.58 -12.04 -14.46
CA SER A 118 -7.95 -12.57 -13.16
C SER A 118 -6.92 -13.60 -12.67
N LYS A 119 -6.93 -13.87 -11.36
CA LYS A 119 -5.97 -14.79 -10.73
C LYS A 119 -6.21 -16.22 -11.21
N PRO A 120 -5.20 -16.91 -11.80
CA PRO A 120 -5.26 -18.32 -12.08
C PRO A 120 -5.38 -19.16 -10.80
N PRO A 121 -6.12 -20.29 -10.81
CA PRO A 121 -6.30 -21.13 -9.63
C PRO A 121 -5.01 -21.64 -8.98
N GLU A 122 -3.97 -21.88 -9.80
CA GLU A 122 -2.67 -22.36 -9.35
C GLU A 122 -1.78 -21.30 -8.70
N VAL A 123 -2.11 -20.01 -8.86
CA VAL A 123 -1.36 -18.92 -8.22
C VAL A 123 -1.77 -18.82 -6.76
N LYS A 124 -0.78 -18.95 -5.87
CA LYS A 124 -0.96 -18.82 -4.42
C LYS A 124 -0.14 -17.63 -3.92
N GLU A 125 -0.77 -16.80 -3.10
CA GLU A 125 -0.10 -15.64 -2.50
C GLU A 125 1.17 -16.06 -1.76
N GLY A 126 2.25 -15.27 -1.93
CA GLY A 126 3.55 -15.54 -1.31
C GLY A 126 4.35 -16.70 -1.92
N ARG A 127 3.85 -17.38 -2.97
CA ARG A 127 4.57 -18.43 -3.67
C ARG A 127 4.99 -17.99 -5.07
N LEU A 128 6.24 -18.34 -5.44
CA LEU A 128 6.74 -18.09 -6.79
C LEU A 128 5.94 -18.89 -7.82
N TRP A 129 5.51 -18.20 -8.85
CA TRP A 129 4.93 -18.79 -10.06
C TRP A 129 5.73 -18.32 -11.28
N LYS A 130 5.18 -18.42 -12.48
CA LYS A 130 5.86 -18.01 -13.72
C LYS A 130 6.20 -16.52 -13.72
N THR A 131 7.35 -16.18 -14.27
CA THR A 131 7.77 -14.79 -14.46
C THR A 131 6.88 -14.07 -15.47
N ARG A 132 6.89 -12.74 -15.49
CA ARG A 132 6.23 -11.92 -16.51
C ARG A 132 6.57 -12.38 -17.92
N ALA A 133 7.86 -12.60 -18.21
CA ALA A 133 8.32 -13.05 -19.52
C ALA A 133 7.69 -14.38 -19.92
N GLU A 134 7.62 -15.36 -19.03
CA GLU A 134 6.99 -16.65 -19.30
C GLU A 134 5.47 -16.53 -19.52
N ILE A 135 4.80 -15.67 -18.72
CA ILE A 135 3.36 -15.42 -18.86
C ILE A 135 3.05 -14.82 -20.23
N GLU A 136 3.80 -13.77 -20.61
CA GLU A 136 3.52 -12.99 -21.82
C GLU A 136 4.01 -13.65 -23.12
N THR A 137 5.11 -14.42 -23.07
CA THR A 137 5.69 -15.03 -24.28
C THR A 137 5.16 -16.42 -24.59
N ARG A 138 4.84 -17.22 -23.55
CA ARG A 138 4.37 -18.60 -23.73
C ARG A 138 2.86 -18.73 -23.82
N GLY A 139 2.11 -17.63 -23.66
CA GLY A 139 0.65 -17.63 -23.74
C GLY A 139 -0.03 -18.54 -22.70
N VAL A 140 0.62 -18.75 -21.54
CA VAL A 140 0.15 -19.71 -20.50
C VAL A 140 -1.23 -19.42 -19.93
N LEU A 141 -1.74 -18.23 -20.15
CA LEU A 141 -3.09 -17.78 -19.72
C LEU A 141 -4.07 -17.67 -20.88
N SER A 142 -3.60 -17.74 -22.12
CA SER A 142 -4.43 -17.57 -23.32
C SER A 142 -5.49 -18.67 -23.42
N GLY A 143 -6.74 -18.27 -23.73
CA GLY A 143 -7.85 -19.21 -23.95
C GLY A 143 -8.38 -19.87 -22.68
N ARG A 144 -8.00 -19.37 -21.50
CA ARG A 144 -8.45 -19.95 -20.22
C ARG A 144 -9.67 -19.22 -19.62
N GLY A 145 -10.20 -18.20 -20.30
CA GLY A 145 -11.32 -17.41 -19.80
C GLY A 145 -10.98 -16.56 -18.55
N LEU A 146 -9.71 -16.18 -18.41
CA LEU A 146 -9.20 -15.39 -17.29
C LEU A 146 -9.10 -13.90 -17.63
N GLU A 147 -9.37 -13.51 -18.86
CA GLU A 147 -9.30 -12.15 -19.34
C GLU A 147 -10.49 -11.33 -18.81
N ILE A 148 -10.21 -10.27 -18.04
CA ILE A 148 -11.23 -9.34 -17.53
C ILE A 148 -11.56 -8.30 -18.59
N ALA A 149 -10.53 -7.70 -19.19
CA ALA A 149 -10.63 -6.68 -20.23
C ALA A 149 -9.28 -6.61 -20.96
N TYR A 150 -9.24 -5.80 -22.05
CA TYR A 150 -8.03 -5.61 -22.86
C TYR A 150 -7.70 -4.13 -22.98
N LEU A 151 -6.43 -3.79 -22.75
CA LEU A 151 -5.84 -2.47 -22.97
C LEU A 151 -5.25 -2.36 -24.38
N ASP A 152 -5.10 -1.13 -24.87
CA ASP A 152 -4.42 -0.83 -26.14
C ASP A 152 -2.92 -0.52 -25.95
N ASP A 153 -2.47 -0.30 -24.71
CA ASP A 153 -1.07 0.03 -24.38
C ASP A 153 -0.50 -0.95 -23.32
N PRO A 154 0.59 -1.68 -23.62
CA PRO A 154 1.22 -2.62 -22.67
C PRO A 154 1.85 -1.90 -21.49
N VAL A 155 2.22 -0.62 -21.63
CA VAL A 155 2.80 0.17 -20.56
C VAL A 155 1.72 0.56 -19.55
N ASP A 156 0.51 0.87 -20.03
CA ASP A 156 -0.63 1.10 -19.14
C ASP A 156 -0.99 -0.14 -18.34
N LEU A 157 -0.91 -1.34 -18.94
CA LEU A 157 -1.06 -2.60 -18.21
C LEU A 157 -0.01 -2.75 -17.10
N MET A 158 1.24 -2.44 -17.43
CA MET A 158 2.32 -2.54 -16.45
C MET A 158 2.12 -1.53 -15.29
N PHE A 159 1.75 -0.27 -15.59
CA PHE A 159 1.48 0.71 -14.54
C PHE A 159 0.25 0.35 -13.71
N LEU A 160 -0.81 -0.17 -14.32
CA LEU A 160 -1.97 -0.72 -13.61
C LEU A 160 -1.53 -1.81 -12.60
N GLN A 161 -0.63 -2.69 -13.02
CA GLN A 161 -0.09 -3.75 -12.15
C GLN A 161 0.79 -3.19 -11.02
N ILE A 162 1.50 -2.08 -11.23
CA ILE A 162 2.29 -1.40 -10.20
C ILE A 162 1.35 -0.75 -9.16
N GLN A 163 0.28 -0.10 -9.62
CA GLN A 163 -0.69 0.54 -8.72
C GLN A 163 -1.59 -0.46 -7.99
N GLY A 164 -1.79 -1.67 -8.54
CA GLY A 164 -2.58 -2.73 -7.92
C GLY A 164 -4.10 -2.56 -8.00
N SER A 165 -4.59 -1.42 -8.47
CA SER A 165 -6.01 -1.11 -8.65
C SER A 165 -6.21 -0.19 -9.83
N GLY A 166 -7.45 -0.10 -10.33
CA GLY A 166 -7.76 0.81 -11.43
C GLY A 166 -9.25 0.95 -11.71
N ARG A 167 -9.61 2.10 -12.25
CA ARG A 167 -10.93 2.41 -12.79
C ARG A 167 -10.90 2.24 -14.29
N ILE A 168 -11.72 1.35 -14.81
CA ILE A 168 -11.72 0.97 -16.21
C ILE A 168 -13.00 1.51 -16.88
N ARG A 169 -12.83 2.39 -17.84
CA ARG A 169 -13.90 2.82 -18.75
C ARG A 169 -13.91 1.88 -19.95
N LEU A 170 -15.03 1.25 -20.20
CA LEU A 170 -15.18 0.31 -21.31
C LEU A 170 -15.70 0.99 -22.57
N THR A 171 -15.50 0.34 -23.72
CA THR A 171 -15.96 0.83 -25.03
C THR A 171 -17.48 0.96 -25.13
N ASP A 172 -18.25 0.28 -24.28
CA ASP A 172 -19.70 0.37 -24.15
C ASP A 172 -20.15 1.48 -23.17
N ALA A 173 -19.23 2.35 -22.76
CA ALA A 173 -19.41 3.42 -21.76
C ALA A 173 -19.65 2.94 -20.32
N SER A 174 -19.69 1.65 -20.05
CA SER A 174 -19.76 1.13 -18.70
C SER A 174 -18.40 1.28 -17.97
N THR A 175 -18.44 1.23 -16.64
CA THR A 175 -17.25 1.34 -15.80
C THR A 175 -17.13 0.09 -14.93
N LEU A 176 -15.94 -0.48 -14.87
CA LEU A 176 -15.61 -1.51 -13.89
C LEU A 176 -14.47 -1.05 -12.98
N ARG A 177 -14.43 -1.58 -11.77
CA ARG A 177 -13.39 -1.30 -10.78
C ARG A 177 -12.53 -2.55 -10.61
N LEU A 178 -11.23 -2.37 -10.72
CA LEU A 178 -10.27 -3.44 -10.50
C LEU A 178 -9.57 -3.25 -9.17
N GLY A 179 -9.42 -4.34 -8.43
CA GLY A 179 -8.59 -4.42 -7.24
C GLY A 179 -7.59 -5.56 -7.35
N TYR A 180 -6.53 -5.46 -6.59
CA TYR A 180 -5.52 -6.50 -6.46
C TYR A 180 -6.16 -7.84 -6.05
N SER A 181 -5.72 -8.92 -6.69
CA SER A 181 -6.14 -10.28 -6.36
C SER A 181 -4.97 -11.14 -5.86
N ALA A 182 -3.87 -11.12 -6.58
CA ALA A 182 -2.63 -11.82 -6.21
C ALA A 182 -1.47 -11.33 -7.08
N SER A 183 -0.25 -11.69 -6.68
CA SER A 183 0.94 -11.58 -7.53
C SER A 183 1.51 -12.96 -7.84
N ASN A 184 2.42 -13.02 -8.83
CA ASN A 184 3.17 -14.24 -9.15
C ASN A 184 4.31 -14.53 -8.16
N GLY A 185 4.41 -13.80 -7.05
CA GLY A 185 5.41 -13.98 -5.99
C GLY A 185 6.80 -13.42 -6.31
N HIS A 186 7.09 -12.99 -7.53
CA HIS A 186 8.37 -12.40 -7.89
C HIS A 186 8.48 -10.95 -7.40
N SER A 187 9.71 -10.55 -7.05
CA SER A 187 9.99 -9.18 -6.63
C SER A 187 9.84 -8.21 -7.79
N TYR A 188 9.19 -7.06 -7.51
CA TYR A 188 9.12 -5.95 -8.45
C TYR A 188 10.51 -5.38 -8.76
N ARG A 189 10.78 -5.11 -10.03
CA ARG A 189 11.96 -4.38 -10.52
C ARG A 189 11.52 -3.15 -11.30
N SER A 190 12.02 -1.99 -10.90
CA SER A 190 11.66 -0.72 -11.54
C SER A 190 12.25 -0.61 -12.94
N ILE A 191 11.39 -0.44 -13.93
CA ILE A 191 11.78 -0.16 -15.31
C ILE A 191 12.47 1.19 -15.44
N GLY A 192 12.01 2.20 -14.69
CA GLY A 192 12.66 3.50 -14.64
C GLY A 192 14.10 3.42 -14.14
N GLN A 193 14.35 2.68 -13.07
CA GLN A 193 15.71 2.43 -12.59
C GLN A 193 16.56 1.65 -13.60
N GLU A 194 15.98 0.72 -14.33
CA GLU A 194 16.69 -0.02 -15.37
C GLU A 194 17.08 0.89 -16.55
N LEU A 195 16.22 1.82 -16.96
CA LEU A 195 16.54 2.83 -17.97
C LEU A 195 17.65 3.78 -17.51
N VAL A 196 17.64 4.16 -16.24
CA VAL A 196 18.74 4.95 -15.63
C VAL A 196 20.04 4.17 -15.60
N ARG A 197 20.01 2.90 -15.19
CA ARG A 197 21.18 2.01 -15.17
C ARG A 197 21.79 1.81 -16.56
N ARG A 198 20.98 1.82 -17.63
CA ARG A 198 21.43 1.76 -19.01
C ARG A 198 21.94 3.11 -19.57
N GLY A 199 21.89 4.18 -18.79
CA GLY A 199 22.26 5.52 -19.24
C GLY A 199 21.29 6.14 -20.24
N ILE A 200 20.06 5.60 -20.37
CA ILE A 200 19.02 6.09 -21.28
C ILE A 200 18.28 7.29 -20.68
N LEU A 201 18.05 7.26 -19.38
CA LEU A 201 17.42 8.34 -18.62
C LEU A 201 18.29 8.76 -17.44
N ASN A 202 18.20 10.02 -17.06
CA ASN A 202 18.71 10.49 -15.76
C ASN A 202 17.68 10.16 -14.66
N GLN A 203 18.16 10.07 -13.41
CA GLN A 203 17.33 9.70 -12.27
C GLN A 203 16.11 10.62 -12.08
N HIS A 204 16.25 11.91 -12.42
CA HIS A 204 15.18 12.91 -12.34
C HIS A 204 14.17 12.81 -13.52
N GLN A 205 14.49 12.07 -14.57
CA GLN A 205 13.68 11.93 -15.79
C GLN A 205 12.81 10.68 -15.78
N ALA A 206 13.00 9.75 -14.84
CA ALA A 206 12.32 8.45 -14.82
C ALA A 206 10.86 8.52 -14.33
N SER A 207 10.08 9.48 -14.85
CA SER A 207 8.64 9.55 -14.61
C SER A 207 7.86 8.55 -15.49
N ALA A 208 6.63 8.21 -15.07
CA ALA A 208 5.75 7.33 -15.85
C ALA A 208 5.52 7.84 -17.28
N ALA A 209 5.33 9.16 -17.45
CA ALA A 209 5.11 9.77 -18.76
C ALA A 209 6.33 9.63 -19.67
N VAL A 210 7.54 9.85 -19.15
CA VAL A 210 8.79 9.71 -19.90
C VAL A 210 9.04 8.24 -20.27
N ILE A 211 8.81 7.31 -19.35
CA ILE A 211 8.91 5.86 -19.61
C ILE A 211 7.93 5.46 -20.71
N LYS A 212 6.66 5.88 -20.63
CA LYS A 212 5.64 5.62 -21.67
C LYS A 212 6.08 6.15 -23.04
N ASN A 213 6.56 7.38 -23.10
CA ASN A 213 7.03 7.97 -24.35
C ASN A 213 8.23 7.19 -24.93
N TRP A 214 9.19 6.84 -24.08
CA TRP A 214 10.35 6.08 -24.50
C TRP A 214 9.96 4.71 -25.07
N VAL A 215 9.04 4.00 -24.39
CA VAL A 215 8.52 2.71 -24.86
C VAL A 215 7.85 2.83 -26.22
N LYS A 216 7.01 3.85 -26.42
CA LYS A 216 6.32 4.10 -27.71
C LYS A 216 7.31 4.33 -28.87
N THR A 217 8.42 5.02 -28.58
CA THR A 217 9.44 5.33 -29.59
C THR A 217 10.47 4.21 -29.79
N ASN A 218 10.48 3.18 -28.92
CA ASN A 218 11.43 2.07 -28.95
C ASN A 218 10.74 0.69 -28.84
N PRO A 219 9.81 0.33 -29.74
CA PRO A 219 8.92 -0.84 -29.57
C PRO A 219 9.66 -2.19 -29.54
N GLN A 220 10.84 -2.30 -30.14
CA GLN A 220 11.64 -3.54 -30.10
C GLN A 220 12.43 -3.71 -28.80
N ALA A 221 12.82 -2.61 -28.16
CA ALA A 221 13.51 -2.63 -26.87
C ALA A 221 12.53 -2.80 -25.70
N ASP A 222 11.27 -2.44 -25.91
CA ASP A 222 10.18 -2.39 -24.93
C ASP A 222 9.93 -3.73 -24.25
N ARG A 223 9.65 -4.81 -24.99
CA ARG A 223 9.36 -6.13 -24.39
C ARG A 223 10.50 -6.62 -23.51
N ARG A 224 11.75 -6.48 -23.98
CA ARG A 224 12.93 -6.88 -23.20
C ARG A 224 13.09 -6.06 -21.94
N LEU A 225 12.73 -4.78 -22.00
CA LEU A 225 12.73 -3.89 -20.84
C LEU A 225 11.63 -4.27 -19.85
N GLN A 226 10.39 -4.44 -20.30
CA GLN A 226 9.27 -4.83 -19.44
C GLN A 226 9.52 -6.20 -18.76
N HIS A 227 10.15 -7.15 -19.44
CA HIS A 227 10.51 -8.46 -18.90
C HIS A 227 11.60 -8.40 -17.80
N GLN A 228 12.33 -7.28 -17.65
CA GLN A 228 13.20 -7.09 -16.47
C GLN A 228 12.40 -7.00 -15.17
N ASN A 229 11.16 -6.53 -15.24
CA ASN A 229 10.24 -6.65 -14.12
C ASN A 229 9.60 -8.03 -14.13
N THR A 230 10.13 -8.97 -13.36
CA THR A 230 9.62 -10.34 -13.26
C THR A 230 8.29 -10.46 -12.53
N ASN A 231 7.89 -9.42 -11.77
CA ASN A 231 6.61 -9.37 -11.06
C ASN A 231 5.44 -9.26 -12.04
N TYR A 232 4.35 -9.96 -11.75
CA TYR A 232 3.08 -9.89 -12.48
C TYR A 232 1.92 -9.89 -11.47
N VAL A 233 0.98 -8.95 -11.63
CA VAL A 233 -0.18 -8.79 -10.76
C VAL A 233 -1.45 -9.21 -11.49
N PHE A 234 -2.29 -9.95 -10.78
CA PHE A 234 -3.62 -10.38 -11.19
C PHE A 234 -4.69 -9.56 -10.47
N PHE A 235 -5.82 -9.37 -11.14
CA PHE A 235 -6.90 -8.51 -10.66
C PHE A 235 -8.17 -9.27 -10.35
N ARG A 236 -9.07 -8.59 -9.67
CA ARG A 236 -10.47 -8.99 -9.49
C ARG A 236 -11.37 -7.79 -9.77
N GLU A 237 -12.57 -8.04 -10.26
CA GLU A 237 -13.58 -7.00 -10.35
C GLU A 237 -14.16 -6.71 -8.96
N ILE A 238 -14.22 -5.43 -8.60
CA ILE A 238 -14.84 -4.97 -7.36
C ILE A 238 -16.28 -4.59 -7.67
N GLN A 239 -17.21 -5.35 -7.11
CA GLN A 239 -18.64 -5.10 -7.26
C GLN A 239 -19.14 -4.06 -6.25
N LYS A 240 -20.19 -3.32 -6.61
CA LYS A 240 -20.94 -2.42 -5.72
C LYS A 240 -20.12 -1.31 -5.04
N LEU A 241 -18.99 -0.91 -5.62
CA LEU A 241 -18.22 0.23 -5.14
C LEU A 241 -18.72 1.52 -5.80
N SER A 242 -19.14 2.48 -4.97
CA SER A 242 -19.60 3.79 -5.45
C SER A 242 -18.54 4.49 -6.33
N PRO A 243 -18.94 5.16 -7.43
CA PRO A 243 -18.02 5.92 -8.27
C PRO A 243 -17.22 7.00 -7.53
N SER A 244 -17.76 7.56 -6.46
CA SER A 244 -17.11 8.60 -5.64
C SER A 244 -16.07 8.06 -4.67
N LYS A 245 -16.00 6.73 -4.47
CA LYS A 245 -15.04 6.11 -3.55
C LYS A 245 -13.74 5.75 -4.26
N GLY A 246 -12.63 5.84 -3.55
CA GLY A 246 -11.33 5.34 -4.00
C GLY A 246 -11.29 3.82 -4.17
N PRO A 247 -10.15 3.25 -4.58
CA PRO A 247 -9.97 1.82 -4.73
C PRO A 247 -10.00 1.12 -3.36
N VAL A 248 -10.20 -0.20 -3.38
CA VAL A 248 -10.18 -1.00 -2.16
C VAL A 248 -8.74 -1.33 -1.80
N GLY A 249 -8.28 -0.90 -0.62
CA GLY A 249 -6.95 -1.17 -0.08
C GLY A 249 -6.80 -2.55 0.57
N ALA A 250 -5.64 -2.80 1.18
CA ALA A 250 -5.33 -4.06 1.84
C ALA A 250 -6.28 -4.39 3.00
N MET A 251 -6.82 -3.38 3.67
CA MET A 251 -7.85 -3.55 4.70
C MET A 251 -9.26 -3.79 4.14
N THR A 252 -9.41 -4.02 2.85
CA THR A 252 -10.71 -4.27 2.19
C THR A 252 -11.72 -3.12 2.29
N VAL A 253 -11.28 -1.92 2.58
CA VAL A 253 -12.08 -0.68 2.59
C VAL A 253 -11.67 0.26 1.47
N PRO A 254 -12.57 1.14 1.00
CA PRO A 254 -12.21 2.18 0.04
C PRO A 254 -11.18 3.15 0.64
N LEU A 255 -10.11 3.41 -0.10
CA LEU A 255 -9.10 4.38 0.27
C LEU A 255 -9.62 5.82 0.12
N SER A 256 -9.20 6.69 1.02
CA SER A 256 -9.52 8.12 1.01
C SER A 256 -8.29 8.91 0.57
N GLU A 257 -8.49 9.82 -0.38
CA GLU A 257 -7.44 10.69 -0.90
C GLU A 257 -6.76 11.47 0.23
N LEU A 258 -5.42 11.43 0.26
CA LEU A 258 -4.56 12.05 1.27
C LEU A 258 -4.86 11.65 2.73
N ARG A 259 -5.74 10.67 2.96
CA ARG A 259 -6.12 10.15 4.29
C ARG A 259 -5.85 8.65 4.44
N SER A 260 -5.49 7.97 3.36
CA SER A 260 -5.05 6.56 3.40
C SER A 260 -3.59 6.46 2.97
N VAL A 261 -2.84 5.66 3.68
CA VAL A 261 -1.42 5.40 3.38
C VAL A 261 -1.13 3.91 3.34
N ALA A 262 -0.21 3.52 2.45
CA ALA A 262 0.41 2.21 2.47
C ALA A 262 1.68 2.24 3.34
N VAL A 263 1.84 1.22 4.17
CA VAL A 263 2.89 1.10 5.19
C VAL A 263 3.53 -0.28 5.17
N ASP A 264 4.61 -0.46 5.92
CA ASP A 264 5.10 -1.77 6.31
C ASP A 264 4.41 -2.24 7.60
N PRO A 265 3.55 -3.26 7.56
CA PRO A 265 2.82 -3.75 8.74
C PRO A 265 3.72 -4.32 9.85
N LYS A 266 5.01 -4.55 9.56
CA LYS A 266 5.98 -4.95 10.58
C LYS A 266 6.26 -3.84 11.59
N PHE A 267 6.12 -2.57 11.19
CA PHE A 267 6.42 -1.40 12.01
C PHE A 267 5.16 -0.59 12.35
N ILE A 268 4.26 -0.45 11.38
CA ILE A 268 3.02 0.32 11.54
C ILE A 268 1.84 -0.64 11.32
N PRO A 269 1.13 -1.03 12.39
CA PRO A 269 -0.02 -1.93 12.26
C PRO A 269 -1.10 -1.33 11.34
N LEU A 270 -1.70 -2.17 10.50
CA LEU A 270 -2.86 -1.75 9.70
C LEU A 270 -4.02 -1.30 10.60
N GLY A 271 -4.70 -0.25 10.17
CA GLY A 271 -5.76 0.42 10.93
C GLY A 271 -5.25 1.52 11.88
N SER A 272 -3.93 1.59 12.11
CA SER A 272 -3.37 2.65 12.97
C SER A 272 -3.52 4.02 12.31
N PRO A 273 -3.95 5.05 13.07
CA PRO A 273 -3.77 6.43 12.66
C PRO A 273 -2.28 6.77 12.63
N VAL A 274 -1.88 7.62 11.70
CA VAL A 274 -0.51 8.12 11.59
C VAL A 274 -0.51 9.63 11.34
N TRP A 275 0.44 10.34 11.92
CA TRP A 275 0.76 11.70 11.52
C TRP A 275 1.87 11.65 10.46
N VAL A 276 1.58 12.24 9.30
CA VAL A 276 2.51 12.37 8.19
C VAL A 276 3.06 13.78 8.19
N ASP A 277 4.36 13.94 8.40
CA ASP A 277 5.08 15.21 8.20
C ASP A 277 6.10 15.02 7.06
N LYS A 278 5.61 15.18 5.83
CA LYS A 278 6.37 15.02 4.60
C LYS A 278 6.85 16.39 4.12
N SER A 279 8.14 16.53 3.86
CA SER A 279 8.77 17.69 3.22
C SER A 279 8.70 17.61 1.67
N GLY A 280 9.48 18.40 0.98
CA GLY A 280 9.62 18.40 -0.47
C GLY A 280 8.79 19.46 -1.19
N GLN A 281 8.64 19.34 -2.51
CA GLN A 281 7.95 20.33 -3.35
C GLN A 281 6.47 20.47 -2.97
N PHE A 282 5.83 19.39 -2.56
CA PHE A 282 4.42 19.36 -2.12
C PHE A 282 4.39 18.87 -0.67
N PRO A 283 4.70 19.73 0.32
CA PRO A 283 4.73 19.33 1.72
C PRO A 283 3.37 18.86 2.18
N LEU A 284 3.34 17.85 3.05
CA LEU A 284 2.10 17.29 3.57
C LEU A 284 2.22 17.10 5.09
N ARG A 285 1.38 17.80 5.84
CA ARG A 285 1.25 17.68 7.29
C ARG A 285 -0.19 17.37 7.61
N ARG A 286 -0.48 16.09 7.81
CA ARG A 286 -1.83 15.67 8.13
C ARG A 286 -1.91 14.28 8.72
N MET A 287 -3.02 14.02 9.34
CA MET A 287 -3.37 12.71 9.83
C MET A 287 -3.93 11.83 8.70
N ALA A 288 -3.43 10.60 8.66
CA ALA A 288 -3.91 9.58 7.74
C ALA A 288 -4.06 8.24 8.48
N ILE A 289 -4.62 7.24 7.80
CA ILE A 289 -4.84 5.90 8.36
C ILE A 289 -4.04 4.89 7.53
N ALA A 290 -3.37 3.97 8.18
CA ALA A 290 -2.63 2.88 7.56
C ALA A 290 -3.60 1.80 7.05
N GLN A 291 -4.12 1.98 5.82
CA GLN A 291 -5.16 1.13 5.25
C GLN A 291 -4.70 0.27 4.08
N ASP A 292 -3.43 0.43 3.69
CA ASP A 292 -2.90 -0.27 2.52
C ASP A 292 -1.46 -0.75 2.75
N THR A 293 -0.98 -1.59 1.84
CA THR A 293 0.38 -2.14 1.83
C THR A 293 0.91 -2.21 0.41
N GLY A 294 2.23 -2.30 0.29
CA GLY A 294 2.87 -2.53 -1.00
C GLY A 294 4.12 -3.40 -0.87
N SER A 295 4.42 -4.17 -1.91
CA SER A 295 5.59 -5.07 -1.92
C SER A 295 6.93 -4.33 -1.74
N LYS A 296 6.98 -3.04 -2.10
CA LYS A 296 8.14 -2.14 -1.96
C LYS A 296 7.99 -1.12 -0.83
N ILE A 297 6.90 -1.20 -0.07
CA ILE A 297 6.71 -0.35 1.09
C ILE A 297 7.23 -1.12 2.30
N LYS A 298 8.55 -1.00 2.55
CA LYS A 298 9.28 -1.71 3.58
C LYS A 298 10.16 -0.74 4.38
N GLY A 299 10.11 -0.86 5.71
CA GLY A 299 10.83 0.00 6.65
C GLY A 299 9.89 0.84 7.54
N ALA A 300 10.43 1.28 8.69
CA ALA A 300 9.66 1.98 9.72
C ALA A 300 9.21 3.38 9.27
N GLN A 301 10.05 4.07 8.49
CA GLN A 301 9.80 5.42 8.00
C GLN A 301 9.49 5.42 6.47
N ARG A 302 8.86 4.34 5.99
CA ARG A 302 8.47 4.18 4.59
C ARG A 302 6.96 4.31 4.41
N ILE A 303 6.54 5.37 3.74
CA ILE A 303 5.12 5.69 3.51
C ILE A 303 4.85 5.88 2.02
N ASP A 304 3.73 5.35 1.55
CA ASP A 304 3.17 5.65 0.23
C ASP A 304 1.79 6.26 0.41
N VAL A 305 1.62 7.52 0.00
CA VAL A 305 0.38 8.27 0.23
C VAL A 305 -0.56 8.08 -0.95
N PHE A 306 -1.84 7.83 -0.69
CA PHE A 306 -2.86 7.75 -1.74
C PHE A 306 -3.28 9.15 -2.18
N TYR A 307 -2.98 9.51 -3.42
CA TYR A 307 -3.23 10.84 -4.00
C TYR A 307 -4.55 10.96 -4.76
N GLY A 308 -5.41 9.94 -4.71
CA GLY A 308 -6.71 9.98 -5.38
C GLY A 308 -6.75 9.20 -6.70
N THR A 309 -7.68 9.58 -7.57
CA THR A 309 -8.01 8.85 -8.81
C THR A 309 -7.76 9.73 -10.03
N GLY A 310 -7.31 9.12 -11.13
CA GLY A 310 -7.23 9.76 -12.44
C GLY A 310 -5.87 10.42 -12.73
N LYS A 311 -5.84 11.17 -13.84
CA LYS A 311 -4.60 11.68 -14.43
C LYS A 311 -3.88 12.70 -13.54
N ASP A 312 -4.63 13.61 -12.91
CA ASP A 312 -4.03 14.69 -12.10
C ASP A 312 -3.42 14.11 -10.83
N ALA A 313 -4.13 13.20 -10.16
CA ALA A 313 -3.61 12.43 -9.03
C ALA A 313 -2.33 11.65 -9.41
N GLY A 314 -2.33 11.02 -10.58
CA GLY A 314 -1.17 10.30 -11.10
C GLY A 314 0.01 11.21 -11.41
N SER A 315 -0.25 12.40 -11.96
CA SER A 315 0.79 13.39 -12.25
C SER A 315 1.44 13.93 -10.99
N LEU A 316 0.66 14.15 -9.93
CA LEU A 316 1.15 14.59 -8.63
C LEU A 316 1.91 13.45 -7.91
N ALA A 317 1.31 12.27 -7.80
CA ALA A 317 1.91 11.11 -7.15
C ALA A 317 3.29 10.74 -7.74
N ALA A 318 3.43 10.86 -9.07
CA ALA A 318 4.69 10.56 -9.77
C ALA A 318 5.86 11.51 -9.42
N GLN A 319 5.57 12.68 -8.84
CA GLN A 319 6.57 13.66 -8.43
C GLN A 319 7.02 13.49 -6.98
N ILE A 320 6.31 12.64 -6.21
CA ILE A 320 6.59 12.45 -4.80
C ILE A 320 7.72 11.43 -4.62
N LYS A 321 8.87 11.91 -4.20
CA LYS A 321 10.01 11.13 -3.71
C LYS A 321 10.72 11.97 -2.67
N ASP A 322 10.09 12.09 -1.53
CA ASP A 322 10.42 13.05 -0.50
C ASP A 322 10.94 12.35 0.76
N THR A 323 11.45 13.15 1.68
CA THR A 323 11.80 12.75 3.03
C THR A 323 10.83 13.37 4.03
N GLY A 324 10.96 13.03 5.30
CA GLY A 324 10.09 13.54 6.36
C GLY A 324 10.10 12.66 7.59
N ALA A 325 9.02 12.67 8.34
CA ALA A 325 8.80 11.77 9.46
C ALA A 325 7.36 11.26 9.45
N VAL A 326 7.19 10.00 9.87
CA VAL A 326 5.88 9.45 10.19
C VAL A 326 5.85 9.05 11.66
N TYR A 327 4.76 9.39 12.31
CA TYR A 327 4.49 9.05 13.70
C TYR A 327 3.24 8.17 13.73
N VAL A 328 3.38 6.94 14.23
CA VAL A 328 2.22 6.08 14.43
C VAL A 328 1.53 6.48 15.73
N LEU A 329 0.21 6.63 15.69
CA LEU A 329 -0.60 6.87 16.88
C LEU A 329 -1.01 5.51 17.43
N LEU A 330 -0.37 5.10 18.52
CA LEU A 330 -0.71 3.86 19.20
C LEU A 330 -1.64 4.13 20.39
N PRO A 331 -2.52 3.20 20.75
CA PRO A 331 -3.27 3.30 22.01
C PRO A 331 -2.34 3.62 23.17
N VAL A 332 -2.72 4.57 24.03
CA VAL A 332 -1.86 5.11 25.11
C VAL A 332 -1.17 3.99 25.91
N ALA A 333 -1.94 3.00 26.36
CA ALA A 333 -1.38 1.90 27.14
C ALA A 333 -0.30 1.09 26.37
N ARG A 334 -0.46 0.92 25.04
CA ARG A 334 0.52 0.24 24.19
C ARG A 334 1.78 1.08 24.01
N ALA A 335 1.63 2.38 23.75
CA ALA A 335 2.77 3.27 23.57
C ALA A 335 3.66 3.32 24.82
N LEU A 336 3.05 3.43 26.00
CA LEU A 336 3.78 3.46 27.27
C LEU A 336 4.51 2.14 27.58
N ARG A 337 3.94 0.98 27.18
CA ARG A 337 4.67 -0.30 27.31
C ARG A 337 5.91 -0.38 26.43
N LEU A 338 5.89 0.24 25.25
CA LEU A 338 7.06 0.26 24.35
C LEU A 338 8.20 1.14 24.89
N ASP A 339 7.85 2.23 25.58
CA ASP A 339 8.84 3.12 26.22
C ASP A 339 9.61 2.41 27.33
N HIS A 340 8.90 1.67 28.18
CA HIS A 340 9.53 0.89 29.28
C HIS A 340 10.51 -0.18 28.77
N VAL A 341 10.20 -0.86 27.66
CA VAL A 341 11.10 -1.86 27.07
C VAL A 341 12.37 -1.22 26.47
N GLY A 342 12.30 0.05 26.06
CA GLY A 342 13.45 0.84 25.57
C GLY A 342 14.39 1.32 26.67
N LEU A 343 13.90 1.48 27.91
CA LEU A 343 14.68 1.97 29.04
C LEU A 343 15.47 0.85 29.79
N GLU A 344 15.17 -0.42 29.52
CA GLU A 344 15.87 -1.57 30.11
C GLU A 344 17.09 -2.03 29.27
N ARG A 345 17.62 -1.20 28.40
CA ARG A 345 18.83 -1.43 27.58
C ARG A 345 19.84 -0.27 27.81
#